data_6eb5ebd3e278e079fbc83cbde06222cc
#
_entry.id   6eb5ebd3e278e079fbc83cbde06222cc
#
_cell.length_a   1.000
_cell.length_b   1.000
_cell.length_c   1.000
_cell.angle_alpha   90.00
_cell.angle_beta   90.00
_cell.angle_gamma   90.00
#
_symmetry.space_group_name_H-M   'P 1'
#
loop_
_entity.id
_entity.type
_entity.pdbx_description
1 polymer ?
#
loop_
_entity_poly.entity_id
_entity_poly.type
_entity_poly.pdbx_seq_one_letter_code
_entity_poly.pdbx_strand_id
1 'polypeptide(L)'
;MSHHPQGIVTNECTMKDVKDMSKEELLGLLEDASKNWLAHDGLWFRAVENRYGIDAAMDLDRNAWEKFTVIEAKRIMKRLGIEPGGGIPALIQCLKFRLYAHINVQEVSEVSNSRCVFRMNKCRVQEARKRQGLPDFPCKSVGIVEYSLFAKTIDPRFKTKCLVCPPDPHPDDVWCAWEFTLSA
;
A
#
# COMPACT_ATOMS: atom_id res chain seq x y z
N MET A 1 66.76 15.33 11.39
CA MET A 1 65.48 15.65 10.77
C MET A 1 64.61 14.38 10.81
N SER A 2 63.75 14.29 11.78
CA SER A 2 62.94 13.10 12.07
C SER A 2 61.62 13.23 11.31
N HIS A 3 61.37 12.37 10.34
CA HIS A 3 60.06 12.25 9.67
C HIS A 3 59.16 11.39 10.55
N HIS A 4 58.10 12.03 11.06
CA HIS A 4 56.98 11.32 11.63
C HIS A 4 56.07 10.85 10.50
N PRO A 5 55.70 9.57 10.43
CA PRO A 5 54.66 9.14 9.49
C PRO A 5 53.30 9.62 10.01
N GLN A 6 52.58 10.36 9.19
CA GLN A 6 51.21 10.71 9.43
C GLN A 6 50.37 9.40 9.38
N GLY A 7 49.76 9.04 10.48
CA GLY A 7 48.86 7.92 10.57
C GLY A 7 47.65 8.11 9.64
N ILE A 8 47.43 7.19 8.76
CA ILE A 8 46.21 7.10 7.96
C ILE A 8 45.09 6.76 8.94
N VAL A 9 44.21 7.73 9.20
CA VAL A 9 42.93 7.47 9.91
C VAL A 9 42.05 6.67 8.93
N THR A 10 42.10 5.37 9.02
CA THR A 10 41.07 4.52 8.39
C THR A 10 39.79 4.73 9.14
N ASN A 11 38.83 5.50 8.56
CA ASN A 11 37.45 5.44 8.98
C ASN A 11 36.99 4.00 8.71
N GLU A 12 37.05 3.15 9.71
CA GLU A 12 36.34 1.87 9.69
C GLU A 12 34.85 2.20 9.64
N CYS A 13 34.30 2.20 8.43
CA CYS A 13 32.86 2.15 8.24
C CYS A 13 32.41 0.80 8.84
N THR A 14 32.01 0.80 10.10
CA THR A 14 31.40 -0.37 10.73
C THR A 14 30.15 -0.70 9.95
N MET A 15 30.23 -1.74 9.11
CA MET A 15 29.09 -2.24 8.37
C MET A 15 28.02 -2.70 9.38
N LYS A 16 26.86 -2.02 9.37
CA LYS A 16 25.76 -2.34 10.25
C LYS A 16 24.91 -3.45 9.63
N ASP A 17 24.71 -4.55 10.36
CA ASP A 17 23.78 -5.61 9.95
C ASP A 17 22.32 -5.17 10.29
N VAL A 18 21.35 -5.61 9.50
CA VAL A 18 19.91 -5.37 9.76
C VAL A 18 19.50 -5.89 11.14
N LYS A 19 20.14 -6.97 11.63
CA LYS A 19 19.88 -7.56 12.95
C LYS A 19 20.28 -6.64 14.10
N ASP A 20 21.22 -5.71 13.86
CA ASP A 20 21.76 -4.78 14.86
C ASP A 20 21.03 -3.41 14.83
N MET A 21 20.01 -3.28 13.98
CA MET A 21 19.21 -2.07 13.88
C MET A 21 18.24 -1.93 15.06
N SER A 22 18.09 -0.69 15.54
CA SER A 22 17.06 -0.35 16.53
C SER A 22 15.65 -0.50 15.92
N LYS A 23 14.63 -0.51 16.78
CA LYS A 23 13.24 -0.55 16.35
C LYS A 23 12.91 0.64 15.44
N GLU A 24 13.39 1.83 15.76
CA GLU A 24 13.19 3.06 14.99
C GLU A 24 13.81 2.96 13.60
N GLU A 25 15.02 2.43 13.52
CA GLU A 25 15.70 2.20 12.24
C GLU A 25 14.99 1.15 11.39
N LEU A 26 14.47 0.06 12.02
CA LEU A 26 13.67 -0.95 11.31
C LEU A 26 12.35 -0.39 10.80
N LEU A 27 11.68 0.49 11.55
CA LEU A 27 10.48 1.19 11.10
C LEU A 27 10.79 2.12 9.93
N GLY A 28 11.91 2.85 9.97
CA GLY A 28 12.41 3.65 8.86
C GLY A 28 12.70 2.82 7.62
N LEU A 29 13.36 1.67 7.78
CA LEU A 29 13.62 0.74 6.67
C LEU A 29 12.34 0.17 6.06
N LEU A 30 11.32 -0.12 6.87
CA LEU A 30 9.99 -0.55 6.39
C LEU A 30 9.30 0.56 5.59
N GLU A 31 9.36 1.80 6.06
CA GLU A 31 8.83 2.95 5.33
C GLU A 31 9.55 3.13 3.99
N ASP A 32 10.89 3.05 3.97
CA ASP A 32 11.68 3.15 2.75
C ASP A 32 11.39 1.99 1.79
N ALA A 33 11.23 0.76 2.27
CA ALA A 33 10.83 -0.38 1.47
C ALA A 33 9.45 -0.16 0.82
N SER A 34 8.50 0.42 1.57
CA SER A 34 7.17 0.75 1.07
C SER A 34 7.21 1.86 0.01
N LYS A 35 8.05 2.89 0.21
CA LYS A 35 8.28 3.96 -0.78
C LYS A 35 8.95 3.42 -2.04
N ASN A 36 9.97 2.57 -1.89
CA ASN A 36 10.72 1.98 -3.02
C ASN A 36 9.83 1.05 -3.85
N TRP A 37 9.00 0.23 -3.19
CA TRP A 37 8.02 -0.60 -3.87
C TRP A 37 7.05 0.26 -4.70
N LEU A 38 6.46 1.29 -4.10
CA LEU A 38 5.54 2.19 -4.81
C LEU A 38 6.22 2.96 -5.94
N ALA A 39 7.47 3.38 -5.75
CA ALA A 39 8.23 4.06 -6.80
C ALA A 39 8.49 3.14 -7.99
N HIS A 40 8.88 1.89 -7.76
CA HIS A 40 9.11 0.91 -8.82
C HIS A 40 7.81 0.59 -9.57
N ASP A 41 6.72 0.35 -8.84
CA ASP A 41 5.39 0.09 -9.39
C ASP A 41 4.91 1.26 -10.28
N GLY A 42 5.01 2.48 -9.75
CA GLY A 42 4.63 3.69 -10.48
C GLY A 42 5.49 3.96 -11.73
N LEU A 43 6.80 3.69 -11.69
CA LEU A 43 7.69 3.81 -12.86
C LEU A 43 7.35 2.77 -13.92
N TRP A 44 7.06 1.53 -13.52
CA TRP A 44 6.61 0.48 -14.42
C TRP A 44 5.27 0.85 -15.07
N PHE A 45 4.29 1.27 -14.27
CA PHE A 45 3.00 1.73 -14.77
C PHE A 45 3.18 2.85 -15.80
N ARG A 46 3.98 3.87 -15.49
CA ARG A 46 4.26 5.00 -16.38
C ARG A 46 4.94 4.58 -17.68
N ALA A 47 5.84 3.61 -17.63
CA ALA A 47 6.48 3.08 -18.83
C ALA A 47 5.46 2.41 -19.78
N VAL A 48 4.49 1.67 -19.22
CA VAL A 48 3.39 1.09 -20.00
C VAL A 48 2.44 2.16 -20.52
N GLU A 49 2.02 3.11 -19.65
CA GLU A 49 1.13 4.22 -20.02
C GLU A 49 1.72 5.05 -21.17
N ASN A 50 3.00 5.39 -21.10
CA ASN A 50 3.69 6.16 -22.15
C ASN A 50 3.78 5.42 -23.49
N ARG A 51 3.89 4.10 -23.45
CA ARG A 51 4.08 3.28 -24.65
C ARG A 51 2.78 2.82 -25.28
N TYR A 52 1.79 2.49 -24.46
CA TYR A 52 0.57 1.81 -24.91
C TYR A 52 -0.72 2.56 -24.54
N GLY A 53 -0.62 3.68 -23.85
CA GLY A 53 -1.75 4.46 -23.35
C GLY A 53 -2.28 4.01 -22.00
N ILE A 54 -3.15 4.86 -21.41
CA ILE A 54 -3.67 4.66 -20.06
C ILE A 54 -4.55 3.41 -19.94
N ASP A 55 -5.35 3.10 -20.96
CA ASP A 55 -6.28 1.96 -20.91
C ASP A 55 -5.52 0.62 -20.81
N ALA A 56 -4.46 0.47 -21.62
CA ALA A 56 -3.59 -0.72 -21.57
C ALA A 56 -2.86 -0.82 -20.23
N ALA A 57 -2.37 0.31 -19.69
CA ALA A 57 -1.71 0.34 -18.39
C ALA A 57 -2.67 -0.08 -17.27
N MET A 58 -3.89 0.45 -17.27
CA MET A 58 -4.93 0.10 -16.29
C MET A 58 -5.36 -1.36 -16.35
N ASP A 59 -5.43 -1.95 -17.55
CA ASP A 59 -5.78 -3.36 -17.69
C ASP A 59 -4.69 -4.28 -17.15
N LEU A 60 -3.43 -3.97 -17.45
CA LEU A 60 -2.29 -4.72 -16.90
C LEU A 60 -2.14 -4.57 -15.40
N ASP A 61 -2.34 -3.36 -14.88
CA ASP A 61 -2.31 -3.07 -13.46
C ASP A 61 -3.42 -3.84 -12.71
N ARG A 62 -4.65 -3.82 -13.22
CA ARG A 62 -5.75 -4.59 -12.68
C ARG A 62 -5.43 -6.09 -12.62
N ASN A 63 -4.84 -6.65 -13.68
CA ASN A 63 -4.45 -8.06 -13.74
C ASN A 63 -3.35 -8.40 -12.73
N ALA A 64 -2.42 -7.47 -12.48
CA ALA A 64 -1.39 -7.63 -11.45
C ALA A 64 -2.02 -7.61 -10.04
N TRP A 65 -2.90 -6.64 -9.77
CA TRP A 65 -3.58 -6.50 -8.48
C TRP A 65 -4.51 -7.67 -8.16
N GLU A 66 -5.14 -8.28 -9.15
CA GLU A 66 -5.96 -9.48 -8.96
C GLU A 66 -5.21 -10.61 -8.23
N LYS A 67 -3.92 -10.74 -8.51
CA LYS A 67 -3.05 -11.76 -7.89
C LYS A 67 -2.32 -11.23 -6.67
N PHE A 68 -1.76 -10.03 -6.77
CA PHE A 68 -0.91 -9.46 -5.74
C PHE A 68 -1.67 -9.26 -4.42
N THR A 69 -2.90 -8.73 -4.47
CA THR A 69 -3.68 -8.45 -3.26
C THR A 69 -3.97 -9.70 -2.43
N VAL A 70 -4.19 -10.85 -3.10
CA VAL A 70 -4.39 -12.15 -2.43
C VAL A 70 -3.09 -12.62 -1.77
N ILE A 71 -1.95 -12.45 -2.44
CA ILE A 71 -0.63 -12.78 -1.90
C ILE A 71 -0.33 -11.92 -0.68
N GLU A 72 -0.57 -10.62 -0.78
CA GLU A 72 -0.37 -9.65 0.31
C GLU A 72 -1.21 -10.03 1.53
N ALA A 73 -2.53 -10.22 1.34
CA ALA A 73 -3.44 -10.60 2.41
C ALA A 73 -3.00 -11.88 3.13
N LYS A 74 -2.67 -12.95 2.38
CA LYS A 74 -2.21 -14.21 2.97
C LYS A 74 -0.91 -14.06 3.76
N ARG A 75 0.04 -13.23 3.29
CA ARG A 75 1.29 -12.96 4.01
C ARG A 75 1.04 -12.22 5.31
N ILE A 76 0.17 -11.21 5.29
CA ILE A 76 -0.20 -10.44 6.47
C ILE A 76 -0.91 -11.36 7.48
N MET A 77 -1.93 -12.12 7.04
CA MET A 77 -2.64 -13.08 7.90
C MET A 77 -1.68 -14.07 8.56
N LYS A 78 -0.79 -14.68 7.78
CA LYS A 78 0.22 -15.61 8.31
C LYS A 78 1.13 -14.94 9.36
N ARG A 79 1.56 -13.70 9.13
CA ARG A 79 2.40 -12.92 10.05
C ARG A 79 1.71 -12.62 11.36
N LEU A 80 0.40 -12.38 11.30
CA LEU A 80 -0.43 -11.99 12.45
C LEU A 80 -1.13 -13.17 13.14
N GLY A 81 -0.99 -14.40 12.61
CA GLY A 81 -1.71 -15.57 13.14
C GLY A 81 -3.23 -15.47 12.95
N ILE A 82 -3.68 -14.80 11.87
CA ILE A 82 -5.11 -14.62 11.58
C ILE A 82 -5.56 -15.75 10.66
N GLU A 83 -6.55 -16.52 11.11
CA GLU A 83 -7.20 -17.55 10.31
C GLU A 83 -8.34 -16.94 9.45
N PRO A 84 -8.67 -17.56 8.30
CA PRO A 84 -9.83 -17.14 7.49
C PRO A 84 -11.14 -17.14 8.31
N GLY A 85 -12.01 -16.15 8.03
CA GLY A 85 -13.28 -16.02 8.72
C GLY A 85 -13.27 -15.06 9.92
N GLY A 86 -12.19 -14.31 10.11
CA GLY A 86 -12.00 -13.40 11.24
C GLY A 86 -12.81 -12.10 11.21
N GLY A 87 -13.62 -11.88 10.17
CA GLY A 87 -14.58 -10.77 10.08
C GLY A 87 -13.95 -9.38 10.08
N ILE A 88 -14.74 -8.41 10.52
CA ILE A 88 -14.36 -6.97 10.55
C ILE A 88 -13.08 -6.73 11.37
N PRO A 89 -12.88 -7.29 12.58
CA PRO A 89 -11.65 -7.06 13.33
C PRO A 89 -10.40 -7.54 12.59
N ALA A 90 -10.46 -8.71 11.94
CA ALA A 90 -9.35 -9.24 11.15
C ALA A 90 -9.04 -8.36 9.93
N LEU A 91 -10.08 -7.89 9.21
CA LEU A 91 -9.91 -6.98 8.08
C LEU A 91 -9.22 -5.68 8.52
N ILE A 92 -9.71 -5.04 9.57
CA ILE A 92 -9.13 -3.79 10.11
C ILE A 92 -7.66 -4.00 10.49
N GLN A 93 -7.36 -5.12 11.15
CA GLN A 93 -5.99 -5.46 11.52
C GLN A 93 -5.11 -5.62 10.28
N CYS A 94 -5.56 -6.38 9.28
CA CYS A 94 -4.79 -6.61 8.05
C CYS A 94 -4.57 -5.32 7.23
N LEU A 95 -5.54 -4.43 7.15
CA LEU A 95 -5.41 -3.15 6.45
C LEU A 95 -4.26 -2.29 7.00
N LYS A 96 -3.98 -2.35 8.31
CA LYS A 96 -2.88 -1.61 8.97
C LYS A 96 -1.49 -2.13 8.61
N PHE A 97 -1.38 -3.35 8.08
CA PHE A 97 -0.10 -3.99 7.75
C PHE A 97 0.20 -4.03 6.25
N ARG A 98 -0.65 -3.41 5.45
CA ARG A 98 -0.38 -3.21 4.02
C ARG A 98 0.75 -2.21 3.82
N LEU A 99 1.53 -2.36 2.75
CA LEU A 99 2.59 -1.40 2.41
C LEU A 99 2.08 0.04 2.32
N TYR A 100 0.88 0.23 1.79
CA TYR A 100 0.24 1.55 1.71
C TYR A 100 -0.04 2.20 3.06
N ALA A 101 -0.24 1.42 4.13
CA ALA A 101 -0.48 1.95 5.47
C ALA A 101 0.74 2.70 6.05
N HIS A 102 1.94 2.42 5.55
CA HIS A 102 3.18 3.05 6.02
C HIS A 102 3.51 4.37 5.29
N ILE A 103 2.81 4.66 4.20
CA ILE A 103 3.14 5.81 3.32
C ILE A 103 1.95 6.69 2.96
N ASN A 104 0.74 6.29 3.31
CA ASN A 104 -0.51 7.02 3.09
C ASN A 104 -1.17 7.39 4.41
N VAL A 105 -2.16 8.29 4.37
CA VAL A 105 -3.04 8.56 5.52
C VAL A 105 -4.35 7.84 5.29
N GLN A 106 -4.63 6.88 6.16
CA GLN A 106 -5.78 5.98 6.08
C GLN A 106 -6.63 6.08 7.35
N GLU A 107 -7.92 5.90 7.19
CA GLU A 107 -8.89 5.91 8.28
C GLU A 107 -9.84 4.73 8.13
N VAL A 108 -10.23 4.13 9.26
CA VAL A 108 -11.36 3.19 9.34
C VAL A 108 -12.41 3.77 10.26
N SER A 109 -13.60 3.92 9.74
CA SER A 109 -14.77 4.51 10.45
C SER A 109 -16.00 3.62 10.33
N GLU A 110 -17.08 4.02 10.98
CA GLU A 110 -18.38 3.34 10.94
C GLU A 110 -18.30 1.84 11.27
N VAL A 111 -17.51 1.51 12.29
CA VAL A 111 -17.19 0.13 12.65
C VAL A 111 -18.30 -0.51 13.45
N SER A 112 -18.78 -1.67 12.98
CA SER A 112 -19.68 -2.58 13.68
C SER A 112 -19.20 -4.03 13.51
N ASN A 113 -19.94 -4.99 14.06
CA ASN A 113 -19.63 -6.42 13.90
C ASN A 113 -19.78 -6.91 12.45
N SER A 114 -20.55 -6.20 11.61
CA SER A 114 -20.85 -6.61 10.23
C SER A 114 -20.50 -5.59 9.17
N ARG A 115 -19.96 -4.41 9.55
CA ARG A 115 -19.68 -3.32 8.62
C ARG A 115 -18.53 -2.45 9.08
N CYS A 116 -17.71 -1.95 8.13
CA CYS A 116 -16.81 -0.82 8.33
C CYS A 116 -16.62 -0.06 7.02
N VAL A 117 -16.14 1.19 7.13
CA VAL A 117 -15.74 2.03 6.01
C VAL A 117 -14.26 2.35 6.13
N PHE A 118 -13.50 2.05 5.09
CA PHE A 118 -12.09 2.42 4.94
C PHE A 118 -11.97 3.62 4.02
N ARG A 119 -11.16 4.60 4.41
CA ARG A 119 -10.92 5.84 3.64
C ARG A 119 -9.44 6.05 3.42
N MET A 120 -9.10 6.56 2.24
CA MET A 120 -7.77 7.04 1.88
C MET A 120 -7.79 8.57 1.84
N ASN A 121 -7.33 9.20 2.91
CA ASN A 121 -7.35 10.66 3.06
C ASN A 121 -6.17 11.32 2.34
N LYS A 122 -4.96 10.68 2.38
CA LYS A 122 -3.82 11.08 1.55
C LYS A 122 -3.30 9.88 0.78
N CYS A 123 -3.17 10.02 -0.53
CA CYS A 123 -2.74 8.96 -1.44
C CYS A 123 -1.48 9.41 -2.20
N ARG A 124 -0.35 8.75 -1.95
CA ARG A 124 0.92 9.08 -2.63
C ARG A 124 0.86 8.88 -4.14
N VAL A 125 0.07 7.94 -4.64
CA VAL A 125 -0.13 7.73 -6.08
C VAL A 125 -0.74 8.99 -6.70
N GLN A 126 -1.83 9.48 -6.13
CA GLN A 126 -2.52 10.67 -6.60
C GLN A 126 -1.66 11.93 -6.45
N GLU A 127 -1.02 12.09 -5.29
CA GLU A 127 -0.11 13.20 -5.06
C GLU A 127 1.09 13.21 -6.03
N ALA A 128 1.62 12.04 -6.38
CA ALA A 128 2.72 11.93 -7.33
C ALA A 128 2.28 12.36 -8.74
N ARG A 129 1.08 11.96 -9.20
CA ARG A 129 0.53 12.39 -10.48
C ARG A 129 0.25 13.90 -10.50
N LYS A 130 -0.36 14.43 -9.44
CA LYS A 130 -0.62 15.87 -9.29
C LYS A 130 0.67 16.71 -9.36
N ARG A 131 1.75 16.27 -8.69
CA ARG A 131 3.07 16.94 -8.79
C ARG A 131 3.66 16.93 -10.20
N GLN A 132 3.29 15.96 -11.03
CA GLN A 132 3.72 15.85 -12.43
C GLN A 132 2.77 16.56 -13.42
N GLY A 133 1.75 17.26 -12.92
CA GLY A 133 0.73 17.90 -13.75
C GLY A 133 -0.14 16.93 -14.55
N LEU A 134 -0.23 15.68 -14.09
CA LEU A 134 -1.04 14.64 -14.71
C LEU A 134 -2.45 14.63 -14.13
N PRO A 135 -3.45 14.18 -14.90
CA PRO A 135 -4.79 13.90 -14.36
C PRO A 135 -4.74 12.90 -13.21
N ASP A 136 -5.78 12.90 -12.38
CA ASP A 136 -5.94 11.92 -11.33
C ASP A 136 -5.86 10.49 -11.90
N PHE A 137 -5.24 9.61 -11.13
CA PHE A 137 -5.15 8.20 -11.49
C PHE A 137 -6.55 7.58 -11.41
N PRO A 138 -7.08 7.02 -12.52
CA PRO A 138 -8.46 6.49 -12.54
C PRO A 138 -8.54 5.12 -11.88
N CYS A 139 -8.13 5.02 -10.61
CA CYS A 139 -7.87 3.75 -9.90
C CYS A 139 -9.11 2.93 -9.54
N LYS A 140 -10.34 3.39 -9.80
CA LYS A 140 -11.56 2.70 -9.40
C LYS A 140 -11.65 1.26 -9.87
N SER A 141 -11.31 0.99 -11.13
CA SER A 141 -11.36 -0.36 -11.69
C SER A 141 -10.36 -1.33 -11.04
N VAL A 142 -9.18 -0.82 -10.71
CA VAL A 142 -8.13 -1.56 -9.98
C VAL A 142 -8.54 -1.73 -8.52
N GLY A 143 -8.98 -0.66 -7.86
CA GLY A 143 -9.38 -0.67 -6.45
C GLY A 143 -10.54 -1.61 -6.15
N ILE A 144 -11.51 -1.77 -7.09
CA ILE A 144 -12.59 -2.77 -6.93
C ILE A 144 -12.01 -4.17 -6.82
N VAL A 145 -11.05 -4.54 -7.66
CA VAL A 145 -10.39 -5.84 -7.61
C VAL A 145 -9.54 -5.98 -6.35
N GLU A 146 -8.68 -4.98 -6.09
CA GLU A 146 -7.78 -4.93 -4.96
C GLU A 146 -8.50 -5.13 -3.63
N TYR A 147 -9.44 -4.24 -3.29
CA TYR A 147 -10.10 -4.27 -1.99
C TYR A 147 -11.07 -5.43 -1.84
N SER A 148 -11.75 -5.83 -2.94
CA SER A 148 -12.68 -6.98 -2.89
C SER A 148 -11.94 -8.29 -2.63
N LEU A 149 -10.85 -8.55 -3.33
CA LEU A 149 -10.08 -9.79 -3.17
C LEU A 149 -9.28 -9.79 -1.87
N PHE A 150 -8.77 -8.62 -1.42
CA PHE A 150 -8.13 -8.50 -0.12
C PHE A 150 -9.08 -8.91 1.00
N ALA A 151 -10.27 -8.31 1.04
CA ALA A 151 -11.27 -8.62 2.05
C ALA A 151 -11.75 -10.07 1.98
N LYS A 152 -12.07 -10.58 0.78
CA LYS A 152 -12.48 -11.98 0.59
C LYS A 152 -11.43 -13.02 0.96
N THR A 153 -10.16 -12.66 0.86
CA THR A 153 -9.07 -13.54 1.30
C THR A 153 -9.05 -13.67 2.82
N ILE A 154 -9.39 -12.62 3.54
CA ILE A 154 -9.45 -12.59 5.01
C ILE A 154 -10.73 -13.29 5.49
N ASP A 155 -11.86 -13.00 4.83
CA ASP A 155 -13.13 -13.66 5.13
C ASP A 155 -13.99 -13.70 3.85
N PRO A 156 -14.31 -14.89 3.32
CA PRO A 156 -15.04 -15.03 2.05
C PRO A 156 -16.46 -14.43 2.08
N ARG A 157 -17.02 -14.16 3.25
CA ARG A 157 -18.35 -13.53 3.42
C ARG A 157 -18.35 -12.03 3.12
N PHE A 158 -17.17 -11.39 2.98
CA PHE A 158 -17.13 -9.96 2.69
C PHE A 158 -17.72 -9.62 1.32
N LYS A 159 -18.54 -8.58 1.34
CA LYS A 159 -18.94 -7.79 0.18
C LYS A 159 -18.28 -6.42 0.28
N THR A 160 -17.69 -5.98 -0.81
CA THR A 160 -16.98 -4.69 -0.91
C THR A 160 -17.75 -3.78 -1.86
N LYS A 161 -17.99 -2.53 -1.44
CA LYS A 161 -18.62 -1.50 -2.25
C LYS A 161 -17.70 -0.28 -2.31
N CYS A 162 -17.43 0.20 -3.52
CA CYS A 162 -16.79 1.49 -3.72
C CYS A 162 -17.82 2.59 -3.39
N LEU A 163 -17.51 3.46 -2.44
CA LEU A 163 -18.33 4.61 -2.10
C LEU A 163 -17.91 5.83 -2.92
N VAL A 164 -16.59 6.04 -3.07
CA VAL A 164 -15.98 7.07 -3.88
C VAL A 164 -14.59 6.63 -4.31
N CYS A 165 -14.22 6.89 -5.56
CA CYS A 165 -12.86 6.62 -6.07
C CYS A 165 -12.68 7.29 -7.44
N PRO A 166 -11.55 7.94 -7.75
CA PRO A 166 -11.27 8.46 -9.08
C PRO A 166 -11.44 7.39 -10.17
N PRO A 167 -12.05 7.72 -11.33
CA PRO A 167 -12.32 9.06 -11.85
C PRO A 167 -13.64 9.70 -11.39
N ASP A 168 -14.39 9.09 -10.48
CA ASP A 168 -15.60 9.69 -9.95
C ASP A 168 -15.25 10.96 -9.15
N PRO A 169 -16.14 11.97 -9.12
CA PRO A 169 -15.98 13.13 -8.24
C PRO A 169 -15.79 12.68 -6.79
N HIS A 170 -14.86 13.31 -6.10
CA HIS A 170 -14.58 13.02 -4.69
C HIS A 170 -14.37 14.31 -3.88
N PRO A 171 -14.58 14.28 -2.55
CA PRO A 171 -14.24 15.38 -1.66
C PRO A 171 -12.72 15.65 -1.65
N ASP A 172 -12.32 16.88 -1.31
CA ASP A 172 -10.91 17.29 -1.29
C ASP A 172 -10.07 16.57 -0.23
N ASP A 173 -10.72 16.07 0.82
CA ASP A 173 -10.10 15.40 1.98
C ASP A 173 -10.07 13.87 1.87
N VAL A 174 -10.70 13.28 0.84
CA VAL A 174 -10.78 11.83 0.64
C VAL A 174 -10.56 11.47 -0.82
N TRP A 175 -9.53 10.70 -1.12
CA TRP A 175 -9.28 10.18 -2.46
C TRP A 175 -10.18 8.99 -2.82
N CYS A 176 -10.31 8.04 -1.90
CA CYS A 176 -11.23 6.92 -2.10
C CYS A 176 -11.80 6.41 -0.78
N ALA A 177 -12.99 5.80 -0.86
CA ALA A 177 -13.65 5.18 0.28
C ALA A 177 -14.32 3.87 -0.14
N TRP A 178 -14.21 2.88 0.74
CA TRP A 178 -14.65 1.51 0.51
C TRP A 178 -15.46 1.01 1.70
N GLU A 179 -16.65 0.54 1.44
CA GLU A 179 -17.49 -0.11 2.43
C GLU A 179 -17.29 -1.61 2.38
N PHE A 180 -17.06 -2.21 3.53
CA PHE A 180 -17.00 -3.66 3.70
C PHE A 180 -18.17 -4.11 4.58
N THR A 181 -18.93 -5.09 4.09
CA THR A 181 -20.03 -5.69 4.84
C THR A 181 -19.90 -7.20 4.87
N LEU A 182 -20.23 -7.83 6.01
CA LEU A 182 -20.32 -9.28 6.13
C LEU A 182 -21.73 -9.73 5.76
N SER A 183 -21.81 -10.68 4.82
CA SER A 183 -23.06 -11.42 4.60
C SER A 183 -23.30 -12.37 5.77
N ALA A 184 -24.54 -12.53 6.16
CA ALA A 184 -24.96 -13.54 7.12
C ALA A 184 -24.62 -14.96 6.62
#